data_93b0640f879399b9b88a6c90d3447cb8
#
_entry.id   93b0640f879399b9b88a6c90d3447cb8
#
_cell.length_a   1.000
_cell.length_b   1.000
_cell.length_c   1.000
_cell.angle_alpha   90.00
_cell.angle_beta   90.00
_cell.angle_gamma   90.00
#
_symmetry.space_group_name_H-M   'P 1'
#
loop_
_entity.id
_entity.type
_entity.pdbx_description
1 polymer ?
#
loop_
_entity_poly.entity_id
_entity_poly.type
_entity_poly.pdbx_seq_one_letter_code
_entity_poly.pdbx_strand_id
1 'polypeptide(L)'
;EFYECDYGKYYEAAIFEEKDLYDFDPDIIYLHVSVENLKSLHDFKKTSEIKAEEEFESLKSIWIKLSKDFNCEIIQDNFELPQFRPLGNLDSSSPSSVTRTILLLNEMISKFAMQSAYLNICDRNYLSSKLGLSVWKDYSLWLSAKYSLSYKAITNLCYTLSKIIES
;
A
#
# COMPACT_ATOMS: atom_id res chain seq x y z
N GLU A 1 -21.90 1.08 -8.10
CA GLU A 1 -21.30 2.43 -8.30
C GLU A 1 -19.85 2.41 -7.86
N PHE A 2 -19.10 3.45 -8.23
CA PHE A 2 -17.67 3.53 -7.96
C PHE A 2 -17.29 4.97 -7.59
N TYR A 3 -16.55 5.14 -6.50
CA TYR A 3 -15.99 6.41 -6.07
C TYR A 3 -14.45 6.34 -6.13
N GLU A 4 -13.81 7.37 -6.64
CA GLU A 4 -12.36 7.48 -6.68
C GLU A 4 -11.93 8.83 -6.11
N CYS A 5 -11.12 8.81 -5.07
CA CYS A 5 -10.56 10.05 -4.51
C CYS A 5 -9.45 10.61 -5.42
N ASP A 6 -9.17 11.90 -5.29
CA ASP A 6 -8.07 12.56 -5.99
C ASP A 6 -6.72 11.86 -5.76
N TYR A 7 -5.88 11.85 -6.79
CA TYR A 7 -4.57 11.23 -6.73
C TYR A 7 -3.74 11.72 -5.53
N GLY A 8 -3.26 10.79 -4.74
CA GLY A 8 -2.41 11.07 -3.57
C GLY A 8 -3.13 11.63 -2.35
N LYS A 9 -4.45 11.81 -2.40
CA LYS A 9 -5.23 12.39 -1.29
C LYS A 9 -5.94 11.35 -0.41
N TYR A 10 -5.57 10.07 -0.51
CA TYR A 10 -6.20 9.00 0.27
C TYR A 10 -6.18 9.26 1.79
N TYR A 11 -5.10 9.88 2.29
CA TYR A 11 -4.98 10.21 3.71
C TYR A 11 -5.93 11.35 4.09
N GLU A 12 -5.92 12.43 3.31
CA GLU A 12 -6.77 13.59 3.51
C GLU A 12 -8.25 13.22 3.40
N ALA A 13 -8.62 12.45 2.39
CA ALA A 13 -10.00 11.99 2.17
C ALA A 13 -10.51 11.16 3.37
N ALA A 14 -9.67 10.29 3.93
CA ALA A 14 -10.04 9.47 5.08
C ALA A 14 -10.10 10.26 6.38
N ILE A 15 -9.13 11.16 6.63
CA ILE A 15 -8.99 11.82 7.94
C ILE A 15 -9.84 13.10 8.08
N PHE A 16 -9.99 13.86 6.98
CA PHE A 16 -10.73 15.14 7.00
C PHE A 16 -12.19 15.01 6.56
N GLU A 17 -12.71 13.78 6.46
CA GLU A 17 -14.13 13.52 6.19
C GLU A 17 -14.60 14.16 4.88
N GLU A 18 -13.96 13.80 3.77
CA GLU A 18 -14.34 14.32 2.47
C GLU A 18 -15.82 14.02 2.16
N LYS A 19 -16.58 15.08 1.96
CA LYS A 19 -18.04 15.02 1.84
C LYS A 19 -18.50 14.00 0.80
N ASP A 20 -17.87 13.99 -0.37
CA ASP A 20 -18.28 13.15 -1.48
C ASP A 20 -18.07 11.66 -1.17
N LEU A 21 -17.03 11.31 -0.40
CA LEU A 21 -16.81 9.96 0.12
C LEU A 21 -17.90 9.57 1.12
N TYR A 22 -18.26 10.47 2.03
CA TYR A 22 -19.29 10.20 3.04
C TYR A 22 -20.69 10.15 2.45
N ASP A 23 -20.99 10.98 1.45
CA ASP A 23 -22.27 10.93 0.72
C ASP A 23 -22.40 9.65 -0.15
N PHE A 24 -21.24 9.06 -0.56
CA PHE A 24 -21.19 7.81 -1.34
C PHE A 24 -21.46 6.56 -0.48
N ASP A 25 -21.06 6.57 0.80
CA ASP A 25 -21.25 5.47 1.79
C ASP A 25 -20.81 4.08 1.24
N PRO A 26 -19.50 3.82 1.11
CA PRO A 26 -19.00 2.64 0.42
C PRO A 26 -19.20 1.34 1.20
N ASP A 27 -19.58 0.26 0.51
CA ASP A 27 -19.63 -1.11 1.05
C ASP A 27 -18.24 -1.74 1.20
N ILE A 28 -17.28 -1.35 0.34
CA ILE A 28 -15.90 -1.82 0.34
C ILE A 28 -14.98 -0.65 0.02
N ILE A 29 -13.88 -0.53 0.75
CA ILE A 29 -12.84 0.47 0.48
C ILE A 29 -11.54 -0.23 0.08
N TYR A 30 -11.04 0.08 -1.11
CA TYR A 30 -9.71 -0.35 -1.54
C TYR A 30 -8.70 0.78 -1.38
N LEU A 31 -7.69 0.58 -0.55
CA LEU A 31 -6.61 1.52 -0.32
C LEU A 31 -5.37 1.13 -1.13
N HIS A 32 -5.22 1.78 -2.28
CA HIS A 32 -4.04 1.64 -3.13
C HIS A 32 -2.98 2.66 -2.74
N VAL A 33 -2.00 2.23 -1.93
CA VAL A 33 -0.86 3.05 -1.54
C VAL A 33 0.41 2.51 -2.20
N SER A 34 1.06 3.30 -3.03
CA SER A 34 2.32 2.90 -3.65
C SER A 34 3.51 3.14 -2.71
N VAL A 35 4.63 2.44 -2.96
CA VAL A 35 5.89 2.65 -2.21
C VAL A 35 6.34 4.11 -2.27
N GLU A 36 6.08 4.78 -3.38
CA GLU A 36 6.40 6.19 -3.61
C GLU A 36 5.61 7.16 -2.71
N ASN A 37 4.49 6.71 -2.16
CA ASN A 37 3.66 7.50 -1.22
C ASN A 37 4.14 7.41 0.24
N LEU A 38 5.05 6.47 0.56
CA LEU A 38 5.55 6.29 1.91
C LEU A 38 6.57 7.40 2.26
N LYS A 39 6.19 8.28 3.18
CA LYS A 39 6.92 9.52 3.49
C LYS A 39 8.24 9.28 4.22
N SER A 40 8.26 8.30 5.13
CA SER A 40 9.43 8.01 5.97
C SER A 40 10.56 7.28 5.25
N LEU A 41 10.30 6.66 4.08
CA LEU A 41 11.31 5.86 3.38
C LEU A 41 12.60 6.62 3.04
N HIS A 42 12.49 7.89 2.74
CA HIS A 42 13.61 8.74 2.30
C HIS A 42 14.32 9.48 3.45
N ASP A 43 13.91 9.27 4.69
CA ASP A 43 14.60 9.83 5.86
C ASP A 43 15.79 8.94 6.26
N PHE A 44 16.97 9.26 5.74
CA PHE A 44 18.20 8.51 6.00
C PHE A 44 18.73 8.64 7.44
N LYS A 45 18.14 9.51 8.27
CA LYS A 45 18.49 9.66 9.69
C LYS A 45 17.81 8.64 10.58
N LYS A 46 16.74 8.01 10.09
CA LYS A 46 15.94 7.04 10.83
C LYS A 46 16.34 5.61 10.48
N THR A 47 16.22 4.72 11.46
CA THR A 47 16.37 3.28 11.21
C THR A 47 15.15 2.71 10.50
N SER A 48 15.28 1.53 9.90
CA SER A 48 14.19 0.85 9.21
C SER A 48 13.01 0.54 10.14
N GLU A 49 13.29 0.25 11.41
CA GLU A 49 12.29 0.00 12.44
C GLU A 49 11.43 1.24 12.69
N ILE A 50 12.06 2.41 12.90
CA ILE A 50 11.35 3.68 13.12
C ILE A 50 10.52 4.06 11.89
N LYS A 51 11.07 3.90 10.69
CA LYS A 51 10.35 4.19 9.44
C LYS A 51 9.12 3.30 9.27
N ALA A 52 9.28 2.00 9.50
CA ALA A 52 8.18 1.04 9.38
C ALA A 52 7.08 1.33 10.41
N GLU A 53 7.44 1.68 11.65
CA GLU A 53 6.49 2.05 12.69
C GLU A 53 5.68 3.29 12.33
N GLU A 54 6.35 4.37 11.87
CA GLU A 54 5.68 5.60 11.46
C GLU A 54 4.69 5.38 10.31
N GLU A 55 5.09 4.63 9.28
CA GLU A 55 4.21 4.33 8.15
C GLU A 55 3.06 3.41 8.58
N PHE A 56 3.34 2.42 9.43
CA PHE A 56 2.30 1.53 9.96
C PHE A 56 1.27 2.29 10.79
N GLU A 57 1.68 3.15 11.72
CA GLU A 57 0.74 3.93 12.54
C GLU A 57 -0.08 4.92 11.68
N SER A 58 0.52 5.47 10.62
CA SER A 58 -0.21 6.29 9.65
C SER A 58 -1.31 5.49 8.96
N LEU A 59 -1.00 4.32 8.40
CA LEU A 59 -1.98 3.45 7.75
C LEU A 59 -3.05 2.95 8.73
N LYS A 60 -2.64 2.52 9.91
CA LYS A 60 -3.53 2.03 10.96
C LYS A 60 -4.55 3.09 11.40
N SER A 61 -4.13 4.36 11.48
CA SER A 61 -5.04 5.46 11.78
C SER A 61 -6.16 5.60 10.75
N ILE A 62 -5.83 5.42 9.46
CA ILE A 62 -6.79 5.41 8.35
C ILE A 62 -7.75 4.23 8.50
N TRP A 63 -7.25 3.01 8.68
CA TRP A 63 -8.10 1.81 8.79
C TRP A 63 -9.08 1.91 9.96
N ILE A 64 -8.61 2.35 11.13
CA ILE A 64 -9.46 2.53 12.31
C ILE A 64 -10.54 3.59 12.06
N LYS A 65 -10.19 4.70 11.41
CA LYS A 65 -11.14 5.76 11.10
C LYS A 65 -12.20 5.25 10.12
N LEU A 66 -11.78 4.72 8.97
CA LEU A 66 -12.69 4.26 7.94
C LEU A 66 -13.61 3.12 8.41
N SER A 67 -13.09 2.17 9.19
CA SER A 67 -13.91 1.07 9.73
C SER A 67 -14.97 1.55 10.73
N LYS A 68 -14.72 2.65 11.45
CA LYS A 68 -15.71 3.25 12.36
C LYS A 68 -16.78 4.04 11.61
N ASP A 69 -16.37 4.74 10.55
CA ASP A 69 -17.24 5.66 9.85
C ASP A 69 -18.19 4.94 8.89
N PHE A 70 -17.71 3.90 8.19
CA PHE A 70 -18.47 3.23 7.12
C PHE A 70 -18.92 1.80 7.44
N ASN A 71 -18.45 1.20 8.52
CA ASN A 71 -18.76 -0.20 8.87
C ASN A 71 -18.59 -1.16 7.66
N CYS A 72 -17.57 -0.93 6.84
CA CYS A 72 -17.27 -1.65 5.60
C CYS A 72 -15.98 -2.44 5.70
N GLU A 73 -15.76 -3.35 4.75
CA GLU A 73 -14.48 -4.03 4.58
C GLU A 73 -13.46 -3.12 3.92
N ILE A 74 -12.22 -3.20 4.39
CA ILE A 74 -11.09 -2.46 3.84
C ILE A 74 -10.12 -3.45 3.22
N ILE A 75 -9.76 -3.24 1.96
CA ILE A 75 -8.71 -3.97 1.27
C ILE A 75 -7.48 -3.06 1.20
N GLN A 76 -6.38 -3.47 1.81
CA GLN A 76 -5.11 -2.75 1.80
C GLN A 76 -4.07 -3.53 1.01
N ASP A 77 -3.36 -2.86 0.12
CA ASP A 77 -2.15 -3.43 -0.46
C ASP A 77 -1.03 -3.52 0.58
N ASN A 78 -0.31 -4.65 0.62
CA ASN A 78 1.04 -4.62 1.15
C ASN A 78 2.02 -4.08 0.08
N PHE A 79 3.31 -3.96 0.39
CA PHE A 79 4.27 -3.28 -0.45
C PHE A 79 5.23 -4.25 -1.11
N GLU A 80 5.43 -4.08 -2.43
CA GLU A 80 6.47 -4.78 -3.18
C GLU A 80 7.86 -4.31 -2.79
N LEU A 81 8.85 -5.20 -2.91
CA LEU A 81 10.25 -4.86 -2.69
C LEU A 81 10.77 -3.91 -3.79
N PRO A 82 11.75 -3.05 -3.48
CA PRO A 82 12.32 -2.14 -4.48
C PRO A 82 13.02 -2.93 -5.58
N GLN A 83 12.78 -2.54 -6.83
CA GLN A 83 13.44 -3.13 -7.99
C GLN A 83 14.96 -2.88 -7.95
N PHE A 84 15.37 -1.71 -7.51
CA PHE A 84 16.76 -1.31 -7.39
C PHE A 84 17.18 -1.27 -5.93
N ARG A 85 18.29 -1.93 -5.61
CA ARG A 85 18.86 -1.98 -4.27
C ARG A 85 20.23 -1.31 -4.25
N PRO A 86 20.34 -0.10 -3.68
CA PRO A 86 21.60 0.66 -3.68
C PRO A 86 22.77 -0.08 -3.01
N LEU A 87 22.49 -0.88 -1.99
CA LEU A 87 23.49 -1.65 -1.26
C LEU A 87 23.59 -3.12 -1.72
N GLY A 88 22.95 -3.49 -2.84
CA GLY A 88 22.95 -4.88 -3.33
C GLY A 88 22.45 -5.86 -2.30
N ASN A 89 23.21 -6.92 -2.01
CA ASN A 89 22.83 -7.96 -1.03
C ASN A 89 22.73 -7.44 0.41
N LEU A 90 23.45 -6.37 0.75
CA LEU A 90 23.41 -5.78 2.09
C LEU A 90 22.13 -4.97 2.36
N ASP A 91 21.37 -4.66 1.32
CA ASP A 91 20.19 -3.81 1.44
C ASP A 91 19.13 -4.40 2.39
N SER A 92 18.97 -5.72 2.42
CA SER A 92 18.01 -6.40 3.33
C SER A 92 18.44 -6.40 4.80
N SER A 93 19.73 -6.23 5.08
CA SER A 93 20.32 -6.27 6.43
C SER A 93 20.80 -4.90 6.92
N SER A 94 20.80 -3.89 6.07
CA SER A 94 21.19 -2.53 6.45
C SER A 94 20.12 -1.90 7.36
N PRO A 95 20.54 -1.26 8.48
CA PRO A 95 19.62 -0.74 9.49
C PRO A 95 18.74 0.44 9.03
N SER A 96 19.01 1.03 7.87
CA SER A 96 18.25 2.19 7.35
C SER A 96 17.79 2.01 5.90
N SER A 97 17.85 0.78 5.36
CA SER A 97 17.51 0.54 3.95
C SER A 97 16.00 0.52 3.68
N VAL A 98 15.63 0.82 2.45
CA VAL A 98 14.25 0.74 1.99
C VAL A 98 13.75 -0.71 2.01
N THR A 99 14.56 -1.67 1.56
CA THR A 99 14.19 -3.10 1.55
C THR A 99 13.82 -3.58 2.95
N ARG A 100 14.66 -3.31 3.95
CA ARG A 100 14.40 -3.71 5.34
C ARG A 100 13.15 -3.02 5.89
N THR A 101 12.98 -1.72 5.62
CA THR A 101 11.78 -0.98 6.03
C THR A 101 10.50 -1.62 5.48
N ILE A 102 10.46 -1.96 4.18
CA ILE A 102 9.30 -2.59 3.54
C ILE A 102 9.02 -3.98 4.13
N LEU A 103 10.06 -4.79 4.39
CA LEU A 103 9.88 -6.10 5.01
C LEU A 103 9.23 -6.00 6.40
N LEU A 104 9.70 -5.07 7.22
CA LEU A 104 9.15 -4.82 8.55
C LEU A 104 7.71 -4.29 8.49
N LEU A 105 7.46 -3.33 7.61
CA LEU A 105 6.13 -2.75 7.41
C LEU A 105 5.12 -3.83 6.97
N ASN A 106 5.48 -4.66 6.00
CA ASN A 106 4.61 -5.75 5.53
C ASN A 106 4.32 -6.76 6.65
N GLU A 107 5.30 -7.06 7.50
CA GLU A 107 5.09 -7.92 8.68
C GLU A 107 4.09 -7.30 9.67
N MET A 108 4.22 -6.00 9.94
CA MET A 108 3.30 -5.28 10.85
C MET A 108 1.88 -5.23 10.29
N ILE A 109 1.71 -4.93 8.99
CA ILE A 109 0.43 -4.94 8.30
C ILE A 109 -0.22 -6.33 8.39
N SER A 110 0.54 -7.38 8.09
CA SER A 110 0.05 -8.76 8.14
C SER A 110 -0.41 -9.16 9.55
N LYS A 111 0.38 -8.84 10.58
CA LYS A 111 0.02 -9.10 11.98
C LYS A 111 -1.27 -8.38 12.39
N PHE A 112 -1.43 -7.14 11.97
CA PHE A 112 -2.64 -6.37 12.27
C PHE A 112 -3.87 -6.95 11.55
N ALA A 113 -3.75 -7.29 10.27
CA ALA A 113 -4.83 -7.86 9.49
C ALA A 113 -5.31 -9.22 10.07
N MET A 114 -4.39 -10.07 10.55
CA MET A 114 -4.74 -11.34 11.20
C MET A 114 -5.62 -11.17 12.46
N GLN A 115 -5.60 -10.00 13.08
CA GLN A 115 -6.37 -9.68 14.29
C GLN A 115 -7.57 -8.76 14.01
N SER A 116 -7.73 -8.31 12.78
CA SER A 116 -8.77 -7.39 12.35
C SER A 116 -9.90 -8.13 11.63
N ALA A 117 -11.13 -7.83 11.97
CA ALA A 117 -12.31 -8.39 11.29
C ALA A 117 -12.69 -7.63 10.00
N TYR A 118 -12.09 -6.47 9.76
CA TYR A 118 -12.47 -5.56 8.67
C TYR A 118 -11.34 -5.27 7.69
N LEU A 119 -10.11 -5.77 7.93
CA LEU A 119 -8.96 -5.49 7.07
C LEU A 119 -8.49 -6.74 6.33
N ASN A 120 -8.60 -6.70 5.02
CA ASN A 120 -8.09 -7.72 4.10
C ASN A 120 -6.83 -7.22 3.40
N ILE A 121 -5.88 -8.12 3.10
CA ILE A 121 -4.65 -7.78 2.39
C ILE A 121 -4.72 -8.21 0.94
N CYS A 122 -4.46 -7.29 0.02
CA CYS A 122 -4.06 -7.62 -1.34
C CYS A 122 -2.54 -7.76 -1.40
N ASP A 123 -2.02 -8.99 -1.53
CA ASP A 123 -0.59 -9.30 -1.42
C ASP A 123 0.19 -8.91 -2.68
N ARG A 124 0.45 -7.61 -2.84
CA ARG A 124 1.27 -7.06 -3.93
C ARG A 124 2.71 -7.56 -3.90
N ASN A 125 3.26 -7.82 -2.71
CA ASN A 125 4.61 -8.37 -2.61
C ASN A 125 4.71 -9.74 -3.29
N TYR A 126 3.73 -10.62 -3.07
CA TYR A 126 3.65 -11.90 -3.77
C TYR A 126 3.42 -11.71 -5.28
N LEU A 127 2.48 -10.86 -5.68
CA LEU A 127 2.18 -10.62 -7.10
C LEU A 127 3.40 -10.09 -7.86
N SER A 128 4.13 -9.14 -7.27
CA SER A 128 5.35 -8.59 -7.85
C SER A 128 6.47 -9.62 -7.97
N SER A 129 6.60 -10.50 -6.97
CA SER A 129 7.57 -11.61 -6.99
C SER A 129 7.22 -12.64 -8.06
N LYS A 130 5.95 -12.99 -8.21
CA LYS A 130 5.45 -13.94 -9.22
C LYS A 130 5.63 -13.42 -10.64
N LEU A 131 5.37 -12.14 -10.89
CA LEU A 131 5.52 -11.51 -12.21
C LEU A 131 6.97 -11.17 -12.51
N GLY A 132 7.78 -10.94 -11.49
CA GLY A 132 9.14 -10.42 -11.54
C GLY A 132 9.19 -8.91 -11.33
N LEU A 133 10.02 -8.45 -10.40
CA LEU A 133 10.14 -7.03 -10.02
C LEU A 133 10.49 -6.13 -11.22
N SER A 134 11.27 -6.63 -12.18
CA SER A 134 11.64 -5.89 -13.41
C SER A 134 10.47 -5.67 -14.37
N VAL A 135 9.41 -6.48 -14.26
CA VAL A 135 8.19 -6.38 -15.08
C VAL A 135 7.08 -5.66 -14.33
N TRP A 136 7.15 -5.66 -12.99
CA TRP A 136 6.13 -5.07 -12.12
C TRP A 136 5.96 -3.57 -12.32
N LYS A 137 7.07 -2.84 -12.43
CA LYS A 137 7.10 -1.39 -12.65
C LYS A 137 7.54 -1.05 -14.08
N ASP A 138 6.98 0.04 -14.61
CA ASP A 138 7.41 0.66 -15.86
C ASP A 138 7.78 2.12 -15.60
N TYR A 139 9.08 2.41 -15.61
CA TYR A 139 9.59 3.76 -15.37
C TYR A 139 9.12 4.79 -16.40
N SER A 140 8.87 4.37 -17.64
CA SER A 140 8.36 5.27 -18.68
C SER A 140 6.94 5.71 -18.37
N LEU A 141 6.11 4.78 -17.89
CA LEU A 141 4.74 5.09 -17.43
C LEU A 141 4.75 5.96 -16.17
N TRP A 142 5.67 5.70 -15.24
CA TRP A 142 5.83 6.56 -14.06
C TRP A 142 6.22 8.00 -14.42
N LEU A 143 7.19 8.18 -15.30
CA LEU A 143 7.64 9.51 -15.72
C LEU A 143 6.59 10.28 -16.50
N SER A 144 5.86 9.61 -17.39
CA SER A 144 4.89 10.25 -18.29
C SER A 144 3.50 10.46 -17.68
N ALA A 145 3.04 9.50 -16.87
CA ALA A 145 1.65 9.46 -16.39
C ALA A 145 1.48 9.17 -14.89
N LYS A 146 2.60 9.04 -14.14
CA LYS A 146 2.59 8.69 -12.71
C LYS A 146 1.95 7.33 -12.40
N TYR A 147 1.85 6.44 -13.36
CA TYR A 147 1.46 5.05 -13.09
C TYR A 147 2.61 4.30 -12.43
N SER A 148 2.39 3.81 -11.22
CA SER A 148 3.39 3.07 -10.44
C SER A 148 3.58 1.62 -10.92
N LEU A 149 2.66 1.11 -11.73
CA LEU A 149 2.61 -0.27 -12.20
C LEU A 149 2.66 -0.36 -13.72
N SER A 150 3.25 -1.46 -14.22
CA SER A 150 3.14 -1.80 -15.65
C SER A 150 1.72 -2.29 -15.99
N TYR A 151 1.33 -2.27 -17.26
CA TYR A 151 0.04 -2.81 -17.70
C TYR A 151 -0.16 -4.29 -17.31
N LYS A 152 0.92 -5.10 -17.34
CA LYS A 152 0.86 -6.51 -16.92
C LYS A 152 0.61 -6.62 -15.41
N ALA A 153 1.22 -5.75 -14.61
CA ALA A 153 1.02 -5.70 -13.18
C ALA A 153 -0.41 -5.29 -12.83
N ILE A 154 -0.95 -4.26 -13.49
CA ILE A 154 -2.34 -3.80 -13.30
C ILE A 154 -3.33 -4.94 -13.57
N THR A 155 -3.16 -5.68 -14.67
CA THR A 155 -4.06 -6.80 -14.99
C THR A 155 -4.05 -7.88 -13.90
N ASN A 156 -2.87 -8.23 -13.37
CA ASN A 156 -2.75 -9.22 -12.29
C ASN A 156 -3.35 -8.71 -10.98
N LEU A 157 -3.13 -7.44 -10.67
CA LEU A 157 -3.68 -6.79 -9.47
C LEU A 157 -5.22 -6.75 -9.53
N CYS A 158 -5.81 -6.28 -10.64
CA CYS A 158 -7.24 -6.22 -10.82
C CYS A 158 -7.91 -7.60 -10.72
N TYR A 159 -7.29 -8.64 -11.30
CA TYR A 159 -7.77 -10.01 -11.17
C TYR A 159 -7.76 -10.48 -9.71
N THR A 160 -6.70 -10.18 -8.97
CA THR A 160 -6.60 -10.56 -7.55
C THR A 160 -7.63 -9.81 -6.70
N LEU A 161 -7.78 -8.50 -6.93
CA LEU A 161 -8.79 -7.70 -6.25
C LEU A 161 -10.20 -8.20 -6.49
N SER A 162 -10.55 -8.54 -7.75
CA SER A 162 -11.89 -9.10 -8.03
C SER A 162 -12.15 -10.37 -7.23
N LYS A 163 -11.14 -11.22 -7.02
CA LYS A 163 -11.29 -12.44 -6.21
C LYS A 163 -11.42 -12.17 -4.72
N ILE A 164 -10.79 -11.12 -4.21
CA ILE A 164 -10.97 -10.71 -2.80
C ILE A 164 -12.38 -10.14 -2.59
N ILE A 165 -12.85 -9.32 -3.53
CA ILE A 165 -14.20 -8.70 -3.44
C ILE A 165 -15.32 -9.74 -3.59
N GLU A 166 -15.09 -10.84 -4.32
CA GLU A 166 -16.05 -11.92 -4.53
C GLU A 166 -16.08 -12.95 -3.37
N SER A 167 -15.11 -12.92 -2.45
CA SER A 167 -14.97 -13.93 -1.40
C SER A 167 -15.77 -13.60 -0.16
#